data_58977f6693cb2675a43a1f2dfec3d833
#
_entry.id   58977f6693cb2675a43a1f2dfec3d833
#
_cell.length_a   1.000
_cell.length_b   1.000
_cell.length_c   1.000
_cell.angle_alpha   90.00
_cell.angle_beta   90.00
_cell.angle_gamma   90.00
#
_symmetry.space_group_name_H-M   'P 1'
#
loop_
_entity.id
_entity.type
_entity.pdbx_description
1 polymer ?
#
loop_
_entity_poly.entity_id
_entity_poly.type
_entity_poly.pdbx_seq_one_letter_code
_entity_poly.pdbx_strand_id
1 'polypeptide(L)'
;MTALARLTPAASLKRTVLALMLAFGLASCGINSVPTAEEQVNAAWGNLQADYQRRADLIPNLVNTVKGYAQQEKTVLTEVTEARAKASSIQLNANDLSDPAKVQAFQNAQNQLGGSVGRLLATFEAYPDLKSNQNFLALQDQLEGTENRINASRRDYNTTVKQYNTLIRTFPTAIGAKVFYGAKPKVPFEASAAAQTAPTVTFGNGS
;
A
#
# COMPACT_ATOMS: atom_id res chain seq x y z
N MET A 1 66.91 -18.82 16.13
CA MET A 1 67.03 -17.34 16.18
C MET A 1 65.80 -16.73 15.57
N THR A 2 64.81 -16.45 16.34
CA THR A 2 63.48 -15.90 15.90
C THR A 2 63.50 -14.40 16.13
N ALA A 3 63.59 -13.62 15.04
CA ALA A 3 63.55 -12.15 15.10
C ALA A 3 62.12 -11.68 15.33
N LEU A 4 61.77 -11.35 16.58
CA LEU A 4 60.57 -10.61 16.94
C LEU A 4 60.68 -9.17 16.41
N ALA A 5 60.04 -8.90 15.28
CA ALA A 5 59.93 -7.54 14.73
C ALA A 5 59.19 -6.66 15.75
N ARG A 6 59.89 -5.79 16.50
CA ARG A 6 59.32 -4.77 17.36
C ARG A 6 58.61 -3.75 16.50
N LEU A 7 57.28 -3.86 16.41
CA LEU A 7 56.40 -2.86 15.82
C LEU A 7 56.56 -1.55 16.62
N THR A 8 57.06 -0.51 16.01
CA THR A 8 57.17 0.82 16.62
C THR A 8 55.77 1.35 16.97
N PRO A 9 55.56 1.95 18.16
CA PRO A 9 54.23 2.41 18.63
C PRO A 9 53.57 3.41 17.68
N ALA A 10 54.35 4.16 16.89
CA ALA A 10 53.86 5.10 15.88
C ALA A 10 53.26 4.42 14.65
N ALA A 11 53.74 3.22 14.29
CA ALA A 11 53.21 2.47 13.15
C ALA A 11 51.85 1.76 13.51
N SER A 12 51.70 1.34 14.79
CA SER A 12 50.43 0.77 15.27
C SER A 12 49.35 1.84 15.38
N LEU A 13 49.69 3.04 15.86
CA LEU A 13 48.74 4.16 15.95
C LEU A 13 48.22 4.60 14.55
N LYS A 14 49.09 4.70 13.55
CA LYS A 14 48.71 5.03 12.18
C LYS A 14 47.77 3.97 11.58
N ARG A 15 48.04 2.68 11.85
CA ARG A 15 47.18 1.58 11.38
C ARG A 15 45.80 1.57 12.07
N THR A 16 45.74 1.85 13.36
CA THR A 16 44.47 1.96 14.11
C THR A 16 43.64 3.16 13.67
N VAL A 17 44.28 4.32 13.43
CA VAL A 17 43.59 5.52 12.90
C VAL A 17 43.06 5.25 11.47
N LEU A 18 43.87 4.62 10.62
CA LEU A 18 43.42 4.26 9.26
C LEU A 18 42.25 3.24 9.26
N ALA A 19 42.31 2.24 10.15
CA ALA A 19 41.24 1.26 10.32
C ALA A 19 39.96 1.93 10.86
N LEU A 20 40.06 2.88 11.78
CA LEU A 20 38.94 3.67 12.28
C LEU A 20 38.35 4.58 11.18
N MET A 21 39.17 5.25 10.36
CA MET A 21 38.68 6.05 9.23
C MET A 21 37.98 5.20 8.18
N LEU A 22 38.51 4.02 7.87
CA LEU A 22 37.86 3.07 6.96
C LEU A 22 36.53 2.55 7.52
N ALA A 23 36.46 2.23 8.80
CA ALA A 23 35.23 1.82 9.48
C ALA A 23 34.16 2.94 9.49
N PHE A 24 34.59 4.19 9.71
CA PHE A 24 33.70 5.36 9.65
C PHE A 24 33.21 5.65 8.23
N GLY A 25 34.06 5.50 7.21
CA GLY A 25 33.70 5.65 5.80
C GLY A 25 32.66 4.64 5.34
N LEU A 26 32.77 3.38 5.79
CA LEU A 26 31.81 2.31 5.49
C LEU A 26 30.45 2.52 6.22
N ALA A 27 30.46 3.08 7.41
CA ALA A 27 29.24 3.40 8.16
C ALA A 27 28.45 4.57 7.56
N SER A 28 29.12 5.53 6.91
CA SER A 28 28.49 6.70 6.30
C SER A 28 27.59 6.36 5.11
N CYS A 29 27.90 5.29 4.35
CA CYS A 29 27.13 4.90 3.16
C CYS A 29 25.74 4.31 3.52
N GLY A 30 25.52 3.82 4.75
CA GLY A 30 24.29 3.19 5.18
C GLY A 30 23.28 4.12 5.87
N ILE A 31 23.72 5.24 6.42
CA ILE A 31 22.85 6.13 7.22
C ILE A 31 21.81 6.83 6.36
N ASN A 32 22.19 7.36 5.21
CA ASN A 32 21.29 8.06 4.29
C ASN A 32 20.28 7.14 3.56
N SER A 33 20.49 5.83 3.59
CA SER A 33 19.57 4.89 2.93
C SER A 33 18.21 4.77 3.65
N VAL A 34 18.18 5.03 4.98
CA VAL A 34 16.92 4.97 5.76
C VAL A 34 15.93 6.04 5.34
N PRO A 35 16.27 7.35 5.36
CA PRO A 35 15.34 8.37 4.89
C PRO A 35 15.00 8.20 3.41
N THR A 36 15.94 7.79 2.57
CA THR A 36 15.67 7.52 1.15
C THR A 36 14.62 6.42 0.97
N ALA A 37 14.73 5.33 1.71
CA ALA A 37 13.75 4.24 1.64
C ALA A 37 12.40 4.64 2.27
N GLU A 38 12.38 5.49 3.30
CA GLU A 38 11.16 6.03 3.87
C GLU A 38 10.41 6.92 2.87
N GLU A 39 11.13 7.79 2.14
CA GLU A 39 10.54 8.61 1.08
C GLU A 39 9.98 7.77 -0.08
N GLN A 40 10.60 6.64 -0.40
CA GLN A 40 10.02 5.71 -1.38
C GLN A 40 8.70 5.12 -0.90
N VAL A 41 8.58 4.78 0.39
CA VAL A 41 7.29 4.33 0.97
C VAL A 41 6.26 5.45 0.91
N ASN A 42 6.63 6.68 1.26
CA ASN A 42 5.74 7.84 1.22
C ASN A 42 5.24 8.13 -0.19
N ALA A 43 6.11 8.05 -1.19
CA ALA A 43 5.77 8.23 -2.60
C ALA A 43 4.80 7.13 -3.09
N ALA A 44 5.08 5.87 -2.78
CA ALA A 44 4.21 4.75 -3.12
C ALA A 44 2.84 4.86 -2.42
N TRP A 45 2.82 5.33 -1.17
CA TRP A 45 1.60 5.63 -0.44
C TRP A 45 0.80 6.76 -1.12
N GLY A 46 1.45 7.84 -1.52
CA GLY A 46 0.80 8.95 -2.24
C GLY A 46 0.12 8.50 -3.53
N ASN A 47 0.78 7.63 -4.31
CA ASN A 47 0.21 7.05 -5.52
C ASN A 47 -1.04 6.20 -5.21
N LEU A 48 -0.96 5.36 -4.18
CA LEU A 48 -2.08 4.53 -3.75
C LEU A 48 -3.26 5.37 -3.26
N GLN A 49 -3.00 6.45 -2.49
CA GLN A 49 -4.05 7.39 -2.07
C GLN A 49 -4.73 8.08 -3.25
N ALA A 50 -3.95 8.50 -4.27
CA ALA A 50 -4.51 9.12 -5.46
C ALA A 50 -5.44 8.17 -6.24
N ASP A 51 -5.10 6.88 -6.33
CA ASP A 51 -5.95 5.89 -6.98
C ASP A 51 -7.23 5.62 -6.17
N TYR A 52 -7.16 5.56 -4.83
CA TYR A 52 -8.35 5.46 -3.98
C TYR A 52 -9.25 6.71 -4.09
N GLN A 53 -8.65 7.90 -4.14
CA GLN A 53 -9.39 9.14 -4.33
C GLN A 53 -10.11 9.13 -5.69
N ARG A 54 -9.42 8.74 -6.77
CA ARG A 54 -10.02 8.62 -8.10
C ARG A 54 -11.23 7.69 -8.09
N ARG A 55 -11.17 6.54 -7.40
CA ARG A 55 -12.32 5.65 -7.24
C ARG A 55 -13.47 6.36 -6.53
N ALA A 56 -13.20 7.05 -5.42
CA ALA A 56 -14.21 7.76 -4.65
C ALA A 56 -14.89 8.89 -5.46
N ASP A 57 -14.15 9.53 -6.37
CA ASP A 57 -14.65 10.63 -7.22
C ASP A 57 -15.54 10.13 -8.36
N LEU A 58 -15.41 8.88 -8.79
CA LEU A 58 -16.27 8.28 -9.80
C LEU A 58 -17.65 7.88 -9.24
N ILE A 59 -17.78 7.62 -7.95
CA ILE A 59 -19.00 7.13 -7.33
C ILE A 59 -20.20 8.08 -7.49
N PRO A 60 -20.10 9.40 -7.25
CA PRO A 60 -21.24 10.31 -7.44
C PRO A 60 -21.78 10.29 -8.87
N ASN A 61 -20.88 10.21 -9.87
CA ASN A 61 -21.27 10.14 -11.27
C ASN A 61 -22.00 8.83 -11.57
N LEU A 62 -21.48 7.72 -11.04
CA LEU A 62 -22.12 6.41 -11.17
C LEU A 62 -23.53 6.43 -10.54
N VAL A 63 -23.66 6.89 -9.30
CA VAL A 63 -24.94 6.98 -8.58
C VAL A 63 -25.94 7.86 -9.33
N ASN A 64 -25.52 9.01 -9.87
CA ASN A 64 -26.38 9.91 -10.63
C ASN A 64 -26.84 9.27 -11.94
N THR A 65 -25.94 8.55 -12.64
CA THR A 65 -26.28 7.86 -13.90
C THR A 65 -27.32 6.77 -13.68
N VAL A 66 -27.18 5.96 -12.63
CA VAL A 66 -28.07 4.82 -12.39
C VAL A 66 -29.38 5.19 -11.71
N LYS A 67 -29.41 6.30 -10.93
CA LYS A 67 -30.60 6.74 -10.18
C LYS A 67 -31.85 6.94 -11.04
N GLY A 68 -31.67 7.33 -12.30
CA GLY A 68 -32.77 7.53 -13.24
C GLY A 68 -33.44 6.22 -13.71
N TYR A 69 -32.69 5.11 -13.66
CA TYR A 69 -33.13 3.80 -14.17
C TYR A 69 -33.65 2.87 -13.07
N ALA A 70 -33.19 3.05 -11.83
CA ALA A 70 -33.42 2.12 -10.75
C ALA A 70 -33.87 2.81 -9.47
N GLN A 71 -35.02 3.47 -9.52
CA GLN A 71 -35.63 4.12 -8.32
C GLN A 71 -35.97 3.12 -7.21
N GLN A 72 -36.08 1.84 -7.53
CA GLN A 72 -36.40 0.75 -6.59
C GLN A 72 -35.16 0.31 -5.79
N GLU A 73 -33.93 0.54 -6.30
CA GLU A 73 -32.67 0.07 -5.72
C GLU A 73 -32.07 1.07 -4.71
N LYS A 74 -32.92 1.73 -3.93
CA LYS A 74 -32.52 2.77 -2.96
C LYS A 74 -31.49 2.26 -1.95
N THR A 75 -31.62 1.01 -1.51
CA THR A 75 -30.74 0.39 -0.52
C THR A 75 -29.31 0.30 -1.03
N VAL A 76 -29.11 -0.23 -2.25
CA VAL A 76 -27.78 -0.39 -2.83
C VAL A 76 -27.12 0.95 -3.12
N LEU A 77 -27.89 1.94 -3.58
CA LEU A 77 -27.41 3.30 -3.80
C LEU A 77 -26.98 3.98 -2.49
N THR A 78 -27.74 3.78 -1.42
CA THR A 78 -27.42 4.30 -0.09
C THR A 78 -26.16 3.65 0.45
N GLU A 79 -26.04 2.30 0.38
CA GLU A 79 -24.86 1.57 0.84
C GLU A 79 -23.57 2.06 0.17
N VAL A 80 -23.59 2.29 -1.14
CA VAL A 80 -22.40 2.79 -1.87
C VAL A 80 -22.05 4.21 -1.42
N THR A 81 -23.06 5.06 -1.24
CA THR A 81 -22.84 6.45 -0.82
C THR A 81 -22.27 6.52 0.60
N GLU A 82 -22.79 5.72 1.52
CA GLU A 82 -22.30 5.62 2.88
C GLU A 82 -20.90 5.01 2.96
N ALA A 83 -20.64 3.94 2.20
CA ALA A 83 -19.33 3.32 2.11
C ALA A 83 -18.28 4.31 1.55
N ARG A 84 -18.66 5.12 0.54
CA ARG A 84 -17.81 6.19 0.02
C ARG A 84 -17.51 7.23 1.10
N ALA A 85 -18.52 7.73 1.81
CA ALA A 85 -18.34 8.71 2.87
C ALA A 85 -17.40 8.19 3.95
N LYS A 86 -17.57 6.94 4.38
CA LYS A 86 -16.70 6.27 5.35
C LYS A 86 -15.26 6.12 4.84
N ALA A 87 -15.07 5.66 3.60
CA ALA A 87 -13.76 5.47 3.02
C ALA A 87 -13.01 6.82 2.85
N SER A 88 -13.72 7.90 2.51
CA SER A 88 -13.14 9.24 2.36
C SER A 88 -12.88 9.95 3.69
N SER A 89 -13.53 9.55 4.78
CA SER A 89 -13.33 10.15 6.11
C SER A 89 -12.05 9.70 6.80
N ILE A 90 -11.50 8.54 6.43
CA ILE A 90 -10.29 8.00 7.02
C ILE A 90 -9.10 8.43 6.16
N GLN A 91 -8.30 9.35 6.70
CA GLN A 91 -7.07 9.82 6.06
C GLN A 91 -5.86 9.39 6.91
N LEU A 92 -4.87 8.80 6.26
CA LEU A 92 -3.62 8.40 6.91
C LEU A 92 -2.49 9.30 6.42
N ASN A 93 -1.71 9.81 7.37
CA ASN A 93 -0.44 10.47 7.08
C ASN A 93 0.74 9.47 7.16
N ALA A 94 1.95 9.91 6.79
CA ALA A 94 3.15 9.07 6.78
C ALA A 94 3.47 8.41 8.14
N ASN A 95 3.14 9.07 9.26
CA ASN A 95 3.37 8.52 10.60
C ASN A 95 2.36 7.42 10.95
N ASP A 96 1.13 7.53 10.45
CA ASP A 96 0.07 6.55 10.68
C ASP A 96 0.36 5.21 9.98
N LEU A 97 1.23 5.18 8.97
CA LEU A 97 1.63 3.96 8.27
C LEU A 97 2.40 2.95 9.16
N SER A 98 2.82 3.37 10.34
CA SER A 98 3.44 2.49 11.35
C SER A 98 2.43 2.00 12.42
N ASP A 99 1.17 2.38 12.33
CA ASP A 99 0.10 1.98 13.24
C ASP A 99 -0.81 0.92 12.59
N PRO A 100 -0.74 -0.36 13.05
CA PRO A 100 -1.53 -1.42 12.45
C PRO A 100 -3.04 -1.20 12.53
N ALA A 101 -3.53 -0.60 13.62
CA ALA A 101 -4.97 -0.38 13.81
C ALA A 101 -5.51 0.65 12.81
N LYS A 102 -4.77 1.73 12.57
CA LYS A 102 -5.15 2.77 11.61
C LYS A 102 -5.11 2.25 10.18
N VAL A 103 -4.03 1.56 9.80
CA VAL A 103 -3.89 0.97 8.46
C VAL A 103 -5.00 -0.06 8.22
N GLN A 104 -5.32 -0.91 9.19
CA GLN A 104 -6.40 -1.89 9.09
C GLN A 104 -7.77 -1.22 8.96
N ALA A 105 -8.05 -0.16 9.74
CA ALA A 105 -9.31 0.59 9.65
C ALA A 105 -9.49 1.21 8.26
N PHE A 106 -8.44 1.82 7.72
CA PHE A 106 -8.44 2.35 6.35
C PHE A 106 -8.68 1.24 5.32
N GLN A 107 -7.96 0.14 5.42
CA GLN A 107 -8.08 -1.00 4.51
C GLN A 107 -9.50 -1.59 4.52
N ASN A 108 -10.10 -1.74 5.70
CA ASN A 108 -11.47 -2.24 5.84
C ASN A 108 -12.49 -1.30 5.18
N ALA A 109 -12.35 0.01 5.35
CA ALA A 109 -13.24 0.98 4.73
C ALA A 109 -13.10 0.97 3.19
N GLN A 110 -11.89 0.87 2.67
CA GLN A 110 -11.63 0.78 1.22
C GLN A 110 -12.15 -0.53 0.63
N ASN A 111 -12.03 -1.65 1.34
CA ASN A 111 -12.58 -2.94 0.93
C ASN A 111 -14.12 -2.91 0.95
N GLN A 112 -14.74 -2.28 1.95
CA GLN A 112 -16.18 -2.11 2.04
C GLN A 112 -16.71 -1.30 0.85
N LEU A 113 -16.03 -0.20 0.47
CA LEU A 113 -16.39 0.59 -0.70
C LEU A 113 -16.27 -0.25 -2.00
N GLY A 114 -15.16 -0.97 -2.19
CA GLY A 114 -14.99 -1.84 -3.36
C GLY A 114 -16.09 -2.89 -3.46
N GLY A 115 -16.44 -3.54 -2.36
CA GLY A 115 -17.52 -4.53 -2.31
C GLY A 115 -18.91 -3.94 -2.59
N SER A 116 -19.21 -2.73 -2.09
CA SER A 116 -20.50 -2.08 -2.36
C SER A 116 -20.62 -1.62 -3.82
N VAL A 117 -19.53 -1.13 -4.43
CA VAL A 117 -19.49 -0.82 -5.87
C VAL A 117 -19.71 -2.08 -6.71
N GLY A 118 -19.05 -3.19 -6.36
CA GLY A 118 -19.24 -4.46 -7.05
C GLY A 118 -20.69 -4.94 -6.98
N ARG A 119 -21.36 -4.85 -5.81
CA ARG A 119 -22.80 -5.17 -5.68
C ARG A 119 -23.67 -4.24 -6.52
N LEU A 120 -23.37 -2.95 -6.51
CA LEU A 120 -24.10 -1.99 -7.34
C LEU A 120 -24.06 -2.39 -8.81
N LEU A 121 -22.85 -2.63 -9.36
CA LEU A 121 -22.68 -3.01 -10.75
C LEU A 121 -23.41 -4.32 -11.08
N ALA A 122 -23.31 -5.34 -10.22
CA ALA A 122 -24.01 -6.62 -10.38
C ALA A 122 -25.54 -6.48 -10.35
N THR A 123 -26.09 -5.61 -9.49
CA THR A 123 -27.53 -5.32 -9.43
C THR A 123 -28.02 -4.74 -10.76
N PHE A 124 -27.22 -3.86 -11.36
CA PHE A 124 -27.63 -3.18 -12.61
C PHE A 124 -27.46 -4.03 -13.88
N GLU A 125 -26.82 -5.18 -13.80
CA GLU A 125 -26.83 -6.15 -14.91
C GLU A 125 -28.23 -6.62 -15.29
N ALA A 126 -29.19 -6.54 -14.35
CA ALA A 126 -30.60 -6.87 -14.59
C ALA A 126 -31.40 -5.79 -15.34
N TYR A 127 -30.79 -4.61 -15.63
CA TYR A 127 -31.46 -3.48 -16.28
C TYR A 127 -30.92 -3.26 -17.70
N PRO A 128 -31.60 -3.81 -18.76
CA PRO A 128 -31.09 -3.75 -20.15
C PRO A 128 -30.90 -2.32 -20.68
N ASP A 129 -31.80 -1.40 -20.33
CA ASP A 129 -31.74 -0.01 -20.79
C ASP A 129 -30.52 0.72 -20.21
N LEU A 130 -30.16 0.43 -18.97
CA LEU A 130 -28.95 0.98 -18.35
C LEU A 130 -27.69 0.34 -18.92
N LYS A 131 -27.72 -0.96 -19.17
CA LYS A 131 -26.60 -1.71 -19.76
C LYS A 131 -26.23 -1.23 -21.17
N SER A 132 -27.19 -0.64 -21.90
CA SER A 132 -26.94 -0.01 -23.20
C SER A 132 -26.54 1.47 -23.12
N ASN A 133 -26.57 2.07 -21.91
CA ASN A 133 -26.24 3.49 -21.72
C ASN A 133 -24.73 3.72 -21.81
N GLN A 134 -24.31 4.55 -22.77
CA GLN A 134 -22.86 4.82 -23.00
C GLN A 134 -22.15 5.43 -21.80
N ASN A 135 -22.82 6.30 -21.04
CA ASN A 135 -22.21 6.91 -19.84
C ASN A 135 -22.00 5.87 -18.75
N PHE A 136 -22.93 4.92 -18.58
CA PHE A 136 -22.77 3.82 -17.63
C PHE A 136 -21.60 2.92 -18.00
N LEU A 137 -21.50 2.50 -19.26
CA LEU A 137 -20.40 1.70 -19.78
C LEU A 137 -19.05 2.40 -19.58
N ALA A 138 -18.96 3.68 -19.92
CA ALA A 138 -17.73 4.46 -19.73
C ALA A 138 -17.32 4.58 -18.25
N LEU A 139 -18.28 4.68 -17.33
CA LEU A 139 -18.02 4.71 -15.89
C LEU A 139 -17.59 3.33 -15.37
N GLN A 140 -18.18 2.28 -15.87
CA GLN A 140 -17.79 0.89 -15.55
C GLN A 140 -16.34 0.63 -15.96
N ASP A 141 -15.97 0.98 -17.21
CA ASP A 141 -14.60 0.86 -17.71
C ASP A 141 -13.60 1.68 -16.86
N GLN A 142 -13.97 2.91 -16.47
CA GLN A 142 -13.14 3.74 -15.62
C GLN A 142 -12.95 3.18 -14.21
N LEU A 143 -14.01 2.60 -13.62
CA LEU A 143 -13.96 1.94 -12.33
C LEU A 143 -13.09 0.69 -12.37
N GLU A 144 -13.24 -0.14 -13.38
CA GLU A 144 -12.40 -1.33 -13.59
C GLU A 144 -10.94 -0.95 -13.79
N GLY A 145 -10.67 0.02 -14.65
CA GLY A 145 -9.31 0.56 -14.84
C GLY A 145 -8.71 1.15 -13.57
N THR A 146 -9.54 1.77 -12.72
CA THR A 146 -9.11 2.33 -11.43
C THR A 146 -8.80 1.20 -10.43
N GLU A 147 -9.63 0.15 -10.38
CA GLU A 147 -9.39 -1.01 -9.51
C GLU A 147 -8.09 -1.74 -9.88
N ASN A 148 -7.82 -1.89 -11.18
CA ASN A 148 -6.56 -2.44 -11.66
C ASN A 148 -5.35 -1.61 -11.22
N ARG A 149 -5.46 -0.26 -11.23
CA ARG A 149 -4.41 0.64 -10.71
C ARG A 149 -4.25 0.50 -9.19
N ILE A 150 -5.34 0.49 -8.44
CA ILE A 150 -5.30 0.27 -6.98
C ILE A 150 -4.54 -1.01 -6.66
N ASN A 151 -4.81 -2.09 -7.39
CA ASN A 151 -4.13 -3.36 -7.20
C ASN A 151 -2.64 -3.29 -7.54
N ALA A 152 -2.24 -2.52 -8.57
CA ALA A 152 -0.84 -2.27 -8.90
C ALA A 152 -0.15 -1.44 -7.82
N SER A 153 -0.74 -0.29 -7.44
CA SER A 153 -0.19 0.62 -6.42
C SER A 153 -0.09 -0.04 -5.03
N ARG A 154 -1.02 -0.96 -4.69
CA ARG A 154 -0.91 -1.78 -3.46
C ARG A 154 0.31 -2.70 -3.49
N ARG A 155 0.59 -3.35 -4.61
CA ARG A 155 1.80 -4.19 -4.75
C ARG A 155 3.07 -3.36 -4.65
N ASP A 156 3.10 -2.19 -5.27
CA ASP A 156 4.25 -1.28 -5.22
C ASP A 156 4.49 -0.78 -3.79
N TYR A 157 3.43 -0.34 -3.10
CA TYR A 157 3.50 0.04 -1.69
C TYR A 157 4.02 -1.10 -0.82
N ASN A 158 3.48 -2.31 -0.95
CA ASN A 158 3.94 -3.47 -0.19
C ASN A 158 5.40 -3.83 -0.46
N THR A 159 5.85 -3.64 -1.70
CA THR A 159 7.25 -3.86 -2.09
C THR A 159 8.18 -2.86 -1.43
N THR A 160 7.83 -1.57 -1.47
CA THR A 160 8.62 -0.51 -0.82
C THR A 160 8.62 -0.65 0.71
N VAL A 161 7.47 -0.99 1.32
CA VAL A 161 7.37 -1.31 2.76
C VAL A 161 8.27 -2.48 3.13
N LYS A 162 8.27 -3.56 2.35
CA LYS A 162 9.16 -4.70 2.59
C LYS A 162 10.63 -4.29 2.53
N GLN A 163 11.02 -3.51 1.53
CA GLN A 163 12.40 -3.02 1.37
C GLN A 163 12.80 -2.14 2.56
N TYR A 164 11.97 -1.16 2.93
CA TYR A 164 12.20 -0.30 4.08
C TYR A 164 12.30 -1.10 5.38
N ASN A 165 11.35 -1.97 5.66
CA ASN A 165 11.33 -2.79 6.87
C ASN A 165 12.54 -3.73 6.97
N THR A 166 13.03 -4.24 5.84
CA THR A 166 14.25 -5.04 5.78
C THR A 166 15.45 -4.16 6.09
N LEU A 167 15.56 -2.99 5.44
CA LEU A 167 16.68 -2.07 5.61
C LEU A 167 16.87 -1.65 7.07
N ILE A 168 15.80 -1.28 7.77
CA ILE A 168 15.88 -0.82 9.18
C ILE A 168 16.16 -1.95 10.18
N ARG A 169 16.14 -3.22 9.74
CA ARG A 169 16.39 -4.41 10.57
C ARG A 169 17.71 -5.11 10.27
N THR A 170 18.38 -4.76 9.16
CA THR A 170 19.63 -5.41 8.75
C THR A 170 20.85 -4.58 9.14
N PHE A 171 21.91 -5.28 9.59
CA PHE A 171 23.19 -4.66 9.90
C PHE A 171 23.91 -4.23 8.59
N PRO A 172 24.61 -3.11 8.55
CA PRO A 172 24.88 -2.14 9.65
C PRO A 172 23.79 -1.08 9.84
N THR A 173 22.83 -0.95 8.91
CA THR A 173 21.84 0.13 8.82
C THR A 173 20.90 0.16 10.05
N ALA A 174 20.61 -1.02 10.65
CA ALA A 174 19.73 -1.13 11.81
C ALA A 174 20.16 -0.27 13.00
N ILE A 175 21.48 -0.08 13.19
CA ILE A 175 22.00 0.78 14.27
C ILE A 175 21.64 2.23 13.98
N GLY A 176 21.93 2.71 12.77
CA GLY A 176 21.62 4.07 12.35
C GLY A 176 20.13 4.36 12.36
N ALA A 177 19.32 3.41 11.87
CA ALA A 177 17.87 3.51 11.85
C ALA A 177 17.28 3.71 13.26
N LYS A 178 17.77 2.97 14.25
CA LYS A 178 17.28 3.06 15.62
C LYS A 178 17.79 4.28 16.36
N VAL A 179 19.10 4.59 16.25
CA VAL A 179 19.76 5.61 17.07
C VAL A 179 19.51 7.03 16.54
N PHE A 180 19.57 7.21 15.21
CA PHE A 180 19.48 8.55 14.62
C PHE A 180 18.06 8.89 14.14
N TYR A 181 17.30 7.92 13.68
CA TYR A 181 15.99 8.18 13.05
C TYR A 181 14.79 7.69 13.87
N GLY A 182 15.01 6.85 14.90
CA GLY A 182 13.89 6.25 15.65
C GLY A 182 12.92 5.49 14.72
N ALA A 183 13.46 4.92 13.63
CA ALA A 183 12.70 4.32 12.55
C ALA A 183 11.80 3.19 13.05
N LYS A 184 10.52 3.24 12.65
CA LYS A 184 9.51 2.23 12.99
C LYS A 184 9.12 1.46 11.73
N PRO A 185 8.84 0.15 11.84
CA PRO A 185 8.34 -0.62 10.73
C PRO A 185 7.03 -0.03 10.21
N LYS A 186 6.87 0.00 8.89
CA LYS A 186 5.62 0.37 8.23
C LYS A 186 4.77 -0.89 8.02
N VAL A 187 3.46 -0.73 8.03
CA VAL A 187 2.49 -1.82 7.92
C VAL A 187 2.14 -2.06 6.46
N PRO A 188 2.32 -3.28 5.93
CA PRO A 188 1.89 -3.60 4.57
C PRO A 188 0.36 -3.77 4.50
N PHE A 189 -0.20 -3.62 3.30
CA PHE A 189 -1.59 -4.00 3.04
C PHE A 189 -1.70 -5.52 2.93
N GLU A 190 -2.65 -6.10 3.66
CA GLU A 190 -2.95 -7.53 3.56
C GLU A 190 -3.87 -7.83 2.38
N ALA A 191 -3.79 -9.06 1.86
CA ALA A 191 -4.78 -9.55 0.92
C ALA A 191 -6.15 -9.63 1.61
N SER A 192 -7.22 -9.29 0.89
CA SER A 192 -8.57 -9.42 1.45
C SER A 192 -8.85 -10.88 1.85
N ALA A 193 -9.64 -11.08 2.91
CA ALA A 193 -10.00 -12.42 3.37
C ALA A 193 -10.62 -13.28 2.25
N ALA A 194 -11.35 -12.67 1.32
CA ALA A 194 -11.89 -13.32 0.14
C ALA A 194 -10.81 -13.79 -0.86
N ALA A 195 -9.66 -13.11 -0.92
CA ALA A 195 -8.54 -13.51 -1.78
C ALA A 195 -7.65 -14.61 -1.13
N GLN A 196 -7.84 -14.88 0.15
CA GLN A 196 -7.10 -15.92 0.89
C GLN A 196 -7.77 -17.30 0.80
N THR A 197 -9.05 -17.37 0.41
CA THR A 197 -9.78 -18.61 0.17
C THR A 197 -9.75 -18.93 -1.32
N ALA A 198 -9.14 -20.05 -1.69
CA ALA A 198 -9.20 -20.55 -3.05
C ALA A 198 -10.67 -20.87 -3.41
N PRO A 199 -11.16 -20.46 -4.60
CA PRO A 199 -12.49 -20.84 -5.04
C PRO A 199 -12.56 -22.38 -5.15
N THR A 200 -13.50 -22.98 -4.46
CA THR A 200 -13.81 -24.40 -4.61
C THR A 200 -14.56 -24.61 -5.92
N VAL A 201 -13.86 -25.15 -6.90
CA VAL A 201 -14.51 -25.58 -8.16
C VAL A 201 -15.12 -26.96 -7.91
N THR A 202 -16.43 -27.04 -7.75
CA THR A 202 -17.18 -28.29 -7.77
C THR A 202 -17.46 -28.65 -9.23
N PHE A 203 -16.73 -29.62 -9.76
CA PHE A 203 -17.12 -30.23 -11.01
C PHE A 203 -18.34 -31.13 -10.70
N GLY A 204 -19.52 -30.69 -11.12
CA GLY A 204 -20.72 -31.53 -11.08
C GLY A 204 -20.47 -32.77 -11.90
N ASN A 205 -20.45 -33.97 -11.27
CA ASN A 205 -20.54 -35.23 -11.98
C ASN A 205 -21.90 -35.26 -12.64
N GLY A 206 -21.94 -34.95 -13.95
CA GLY A 206 -23.10 -35.23 -14.79
C GLY A 206 -23.30 -36.75 -14.89
N SER A 207 -24.32 -37.23 -14.27
CA SER A 207 -24.90 -38.56 -14.48
C SER A 207 -26.12 -38.42 -15.38
#